data_eaf46319e49aab0dcc04c5ce69306fd1
#
_entry.id   eaf46319e49aab0dcc04c5ce69306fd1
#
_cell.length_a   1.000
_cell.length_b   1.000
_cell.length_c   1.000
_cell.angle_alpha   90.00
_cell.angle_beta   90.00
_cell.angle_gamma   90.00
#
_symmetry.space_group_name_H-M   'P 1'
#
loop_
_entity.id
_entity.type
_entity.pdbx_description
1 polymer ?
#
loop_
_entity_poly.entity_id
_entity_poly.type
_entity_poly.pdbx_seq_one_letter_code
_entity_poly.pdbx_strand_id
1 'polypeptide(L)'
;YGTAQAFGINLDRTLAAIFIVSINTGAYMTEIVRGILAVDKGQFEAATALGMTHNQTMRKIVLPQVVRNILPATGNEFVINIKDTSVLNVISVVELYFSGNTVATQTYQYFQTFTIIAVIYFVLTFTVTRILRFIERRMDMDTYTTGANQMQTEDLK
;
A
#
# COMPACT_ATOMS: atom_id res chain seq x y z
N TYR A 1 15.34 -20.00 -0.18
CA TYR A 1 14.74 -21.13 -0.90
C TYR A 1 15.74 -22.26 -1.10
N GLY A 2 16.92 -21.99 -1.64
CA GLY A 2 17.96 -23.02 -1.86
C GLY A 2 18.42 -23.72 -0.58
N THR A 3 18.54 -22.98 0.53
CA THR A 3 18.89 -23.56 1.84
C THR A 3 17.80 -24.48 2.38
N ALA A 4 16.52 -24.16 2.20
CA ALA A 4 15.41 -25.00 2.62
C ALA A 4 15.40 -26.34 1.85
N GLN A 5 15.69 -26.33 0.55
CA GLN A 5 15.87 -27.54 -0.25
C GLN A 5 17.06 -28.40 0.23
N ALA A 6 18.17 -27.77 0.62
CA ALA A 6 19.34 -28.48 1.15
C ALA A 6 19.03 -29.19 2.48
N PHE A 7 18.06 -28.72 3.26
CA PHE A 7 17.56 -29.37 4.47
C PHE A 7 16.36 -30.31 4.24
N GLY A 8 16.06 -30.63 2.97
CA GLY A 8 14.96 -31.55 2.61
C GLY A 8 13.55 -30.96 2.76
N ILE A 9 13.43 -29.65 2.97
CA ILE A 9 12.15 -28.97 3.09
C ILE A 9 11.68 -28.58 1.69
N ASN A 10 10.72 -29.29 1.13
CA ASN A 10 10.06 -28.97 -0.12
C ASN A 10 8.99 -27.89 0.07
N LEU A 11 9.42 -26.64 0.07
CA LEU A 11 8.49 -25.49 0.05
C LEU A 11 8.00 -25.27 -1.38
N ASP A 12 6.69 -25.16 -1.54
CA ASP A 12 6.12 -24.67 -2.79
C ASP A 12 6.64 -23.24 -3.07
N ARG A 13 7.04 -22.98 -4.33
CA ARG A 13 7.63 -21.70 -4.73
C ARG A 13 6.68 -20.54 -4.53
N THR A 14 5.41 -20.77 -4.80
CA THR A 14 4.36 -19.76 -4.65
C THR A 14 4.13 -19.43 -3.18
N LEU A 15 4.10 -20.44 -2.30
CA LEU A 15 4.01 -20.22 -0.86
C LEU A 15 5.24 -19.47 -0.33
N ALA A 16 6.44 -19.84 -0.76
CA ALA A 16 7.66 -19.13 -0.37
C ALA A 16 7.61 -17.66 -0.81
N ALA A 17 7.15 -17.38 -2.03
CA ALA A 17 6.98 -16.03 -2.55
C ALA A 17 5.98 -15.22 -1.72
N ILE A 18 4.81 -15.80 -1.42
CA ILE A 18 3.79 -15.16 -0.58
C ILE A 18 4.36 -14.81 0.79
N PHE A 19 5.10 -15.72 1.42
CA PHE A 19 5.74 -15.46 2.71
C PHE A 19 6.73 -14.31 2.64
N ILE A 20 7.62 -14.30 1.65
CA ILE A 20 8.65 -13.26 1.49
C ILE A 20 8.00 -11.91 1.26
N VAL A 21 7.06 -11.80 0.33
CA VAL A 21 6.36 -10.54 0.02
C VAL A 21 5.54 -10.08 1.22
N SER A 22 4.85 -10.99 1.93
CA SER A 22 4.06 -10.64 3.11
C SER A 22 4.91 -10.08 4.24
N ILE A 23 6.08 -10.67 4.52
CA ILE A 23 7.00 -10.19 5.56
C ILE A 23 7.57 -8.83 5.16
N ASN A 24 8.00 -8.68 3.92
CA ASN A 24 8.55 -7.43 3.42
C ASN A 24 7.52 -6.29 3.49
N THR A 25 6.35 -6.51 2.90
CA THR A 25 5.24 -5.53 2.92
C THR A 25 4.80 -5.24 4.36
N GLY A 26 4.72 -6.25 5.23
CA GLY A 26 4.39 -6.08 6.63
C GLY A 26 5.38 -5.22 7.39
N ALA A 27 6.68 -5.34 7.10
CA ALA A 27 7.71 -4.50 7.68
C ALA A 27 7.54 -3.03 7.26
N TYR A 28 7.37 -2.75 5.97
CA TYR A 28 7.11 -1.39 5.46
C TYR A 28 5.81 -0.82 6.03
N MET A 29 4.73 -1.60 6.05
CA MET A 29 3.46 -1.17 6.62
C MET A 29 3.57 -0.84 8.12
N THR A 30 4.38 -1.59 8.87
CA THR A 30 4.63 -1.31 10.29
C THR A 30 5.31 0.05 10.47
N GLU A 31 6.28 0.40 9.64
CA GLU A 31 6.94 1.71 9.68
C GLU A 31 6.00 2.85 9.28
N ILE A 32 5.19 2.65 8.24
CA ILE A 32 4.18 3.63 7.82
C ILE A 32 3.21 3.91 8.96
N VAL A 33 2.65 2.87 9.56
CA VAL A 33 1.70 3.00 10.68
C VAL A 33 2.38 3.64 11.90
N ARG A 34 3.60 3.26 12.23
CA ARG A 34 4.36 3.83 13.34
C ARG A 34 4.63 5.32 13.19
N GLY A 35 5.01 5.77 11.97
CA GLY A 35 5.25 7.18 11.67
C GLY A 35 4.00 8.06 11.75
N ILE A 36 2.83 7.48 11.52
CA ILE A 36 1.56 8.21 11.39
C ILE A 36 0.70 8.10 12.65
N LEU A 37 0.94 7.12 13.52
CA LEU A 37 0.31 7.05 14.85
C LEU A 37 0.77 8.16 15.82
N ALA A 38 1.66 9.05 15.40
CA ALA A 38 1.97 10.30 16.10
C ALA A 38 0.86 11.34 15.93
N VAL A 39 -0.40 10.94 16.18
CA VAL A 39 -1.50 11.90 16.33
C VAL A 39 -1.18 12.77 17.53
N ASP A 40 -1.35 14.08 17.37
CA ASP A 40 -1.07 15.07 18.39
C ASP A 40 -1.79 14.71 19.70
N LYS A 41 -1.03 14.68 20.78
CA LYS A 41 -1.57 14.41 22.13
C LYS A 41 -2.70 15.37 22.51
N GLY A 42 -2.69 16.59 22.00
CA GLY A 42 -3.74 17.58 22.19
C GLY A 42 -5.11 17.08 21.71
N GLN A 43 -5.18 16.20 20.71
CA GLN A 43 -6.45 15.61 20.28
C GLN A 43 -7.05 14.68 21.35
N PHE A 44 -6.22 13.95 22.07
CA PHE A 44 -6.65 13.11 23.18
C PHE A 44 -7.07 13.94 24.39
N GLU A 45 -6.31 14.99 24.70
CA GLU A 45 -6.58 15.89 25.82
C GLU A 45 -7.90 16.65 25.59
N ALA A 46 -8.11 17.21 24.40
CA ALA A 46 -9.36 17.88 24.03
C ALA A 46 -10.57 16.93 24.11
N ALA A 47 -10.43 15.71 23.59
CA ALA A 47 -11.49 14.72 23.67
C ALA A 47 -11.82 14.35 25.12
N THR A 48 -10.82 14.23 25.97
CA THR A 48 -10.99 13.95 27.40
C THR A 48 -11.69 15.12 28.10
N ALA A 49 -11.33 16.36 27.77
CA ALA A 49 -11.98 17.55 28.30
C ALA A 49 -13.49 17.64 27.95
N LEU A 50 -13.85 17.09 26.75
CA LEU A 50 -15.24 16.94 26.30
C LEU A 50 -15.96 15.73 26.92
N GLY A 51 -15.33 15.00 27.85
CA GLY A 51 -15.91 13.83 28.51
C GLY A 51 -16.00 12.58 27.65
N MET A 52 -15.26 12.51 26.54
CA MET A 52 -15.23 11.33 25.68
C MET A 52 -14.45 10.18 26.33
N THR A 53 -14.98 8.97 26.23
CA THR A 53 -14.24 7.77 26.63
C THR A 53 -13.12 7.47 25.60
N HIS A 54 -12.08 6.73 26.01
CA HIS A 54 -10.98 6.34 25.15
C HIS A 54 -11.47 5.69 23.83
N ASN A 55 -12.43 4.79 23.89
CA ASN A 55 -12.99 4.14 22.71
C ASN A 55 -13.73 5.11 21.79
N GLN A 56 -14.41 6.11 22.35
CA GLN A 56 -15.06 7.17 21.56
C GLN A 56 -14.03 8.05 20.87
N THR A 57 -12.99 8.47 21.59
CA THR A 57 -11.87 9.25 21.04
C THR A 57 -11.19 8.49 19.90
N MET A 58 -10.84 7.23 20.12
CA MET A 58 -10.21 6.41 19.09
C MET A 58 -11.06 6.29 17.83
N ARG A 59 -12.33 5.93 17.96
CA ARG A 59 -13.21 5.67 16.81
C ARG A 59 -13.66 6.94 16.07
N LYS A 60 -13.89 8.04 16.80
CA LYS A 60 -14.49 9.24 16.21
C LYS A 60 -13.47 10.30 15.81
N ILE A 61 -12.30 10.34 16.46
CA ILE A 61 -11.29 11.39 16.25
C ILE A 61 -10.01 10.80 15.65
N VAL A 62 -9.39 9.84 16.34
CA VAL A 62 -8.04 9.37 16.01
C VAL A 62 -8.05 8.47 14.78
N LEU A 63 -8.84 7.40 14.79
CA LEU A 63 -8.83 6.40 13.72
C LEU A 63 -9.15 6.98 12.34
N PRO A 64 -10.14 7.87 12.15
CA PRO A 64 -10.39 8.49 10.86
C PRO A 64 -9.21 9.31 10.33
N GLN A 65 -8.52 10.05 11.21
CA GLN A 65 -7.33 10.81 10.85
C GLN A 65 -6.16 9.88 10.45
N VAL A 66 -5.92 8.85 11.27
CA VAL A 66 -4.88 7.85 10.99
C VAL A 66 -5.13 7.20 9.63
N VAL A 67 -6.33 6.70 9.36
CA VAL A 67 -6.64 6.02 8.08
C VAL A 67 -6.38 6.94 6.88
N ARG A 68 -6.77 8.20 6.96
CA ARG A 68 -6.50 9.18 5.88
C ARG A 68 -5.02 9.40 5.64
N ASN A 69 -4.26 9.50 6.72
CA ASN A 69 -2.83 9.72 6.64
C ASN A 69 -2.07 8.50 6.11
N ILE A 70 -2.51 7.26 6.46
CA ILE A 70 -1.84 6.02 6.01
C ILE A 70 -2.18 5.70 4.55
N LEU A 71 -3.34 6.07 4.06
CA LEU A 71 -3.82 5.65 2.75
C LEU A 71 -2.87 6.00 1.59
N PRO A 72 -2.32 7.24 1.49
CA PRO A 72 -1.38 7.58 0.43
C PRO A 72 -0.10 6.73 0.47
N ALA A 73 0.47 6.56 1.67
CA ALA A 73 1.68 5.77 1.86
C ALA A 73 1.44 4.28 1.55
N THR A 74 0.32 3.72 2.02
CA THR A 74 -0.11 2.34 1.73
C THR A 74 -0.36 2.15 0.24
N GLY A 75 -0.99 3.12 -0.41
CA GLY A 75 -1.24 3.10 -1.85
C GLY A 75 0.05 3.10 -2.66
N ASN A 76 1.03 3.89 -2.25
CA ASN A 76 2.35 3.90 -2.87
C ASN A 76 3.07 2.55 -2.70
N GLU A 77 3.03 1.95 -1.51
CA GLU A 77 3.59 0.62 -1.25
C GLU A 77 2.94 -0.46 -2.12
N PHE A 78 1.63 -0.37 -2.32
CA PHE A 78 0.93 -1.29 -3.22
C PHE A 78 1.42 -1.17 -4.67
N VAL A 79 1.65 0.04 -5.17
CA VAL A 79 2.20 0.27 -6.53
C VAL A 79 3.64 -0.24 -6.64
N ILE A 80 4.45 -0.09 -5.59
CA ILE A 80 5.81 -0.63 -5.53
C ILE A 80 5.77 -2.15 -5.61
N ASN A 81 4.93 -2.80 -4.83
CA ASN A 81 4.79 -4.26 -4.80
C ASN A 81 4.42 -4.86 -6.16
N ILE A 82 3.63 -4.17 -6.99
CA ILE A 82 3.32 -4.63 -8.37
C ILE A 82 4.60 -4.85 -9.19
N LYS A 83 5.60 -3.99 -9.01
CA LYS A 83 6.88 -4.07 -9.74
C LYS A 83 7.86 -5.01 -9.04
N ASP A 84 7.89 -4.99 -7.73
CA ASP A 84 8.85 -5.74 -6.92
C ASP A 84 8.61 -7.26 -6.97
N THR A 85 7.38 -7.69 -7.32
CA THR A 85 7.09 -9.10 -7.59
C THR A 85 7.96 -9.68 -8.71
N SER A 86 8.50 -8.86 -9.62
CA SER A 86 9.45 -9.30 -10.65
C SER A 86 10.73 -9.92 -10.08
N VAL A 87 11.15 -9.55 -8.87
CA VAL A 87 12.30 -10.13 -8.17
C VAL A 87 12.11 -11.62 -7.87
N LEU A 88 10.85 -12.07 -7.74
CA LEU A 88 10.51 -13.47 -7.50
C LEU A 88 10.89 -14.40 -8.67
N ASN A 89 11.24 -13.84 -9.84
CA ASN A 89 11.83 -14.57 -10.94
C ASN A 89 13.08 -15.38 -10.50
N VAL A 90 13.86 -14.87 -9.54
CA VAL A 90 15.05 -15.54 -8.98
C VAL A 90 14.73 -16.92 -8.40
N ILE A 91 13.53 -17.10 -7.86
CA ILE A 91 13.05 -18.40 -7.35
C ILE A 91 12.10 -19.09 -8.33
N SER A 92 12.09 -18.65 -9.59
CA SER A 92 11.28 -19.21 -10.68
C SER A 92 9.78 -19.20 -10.42
N VAL A 93 9.27 -18.16 -9.75
CA VAL A 93 7.84 -17.89 -9.68
C VAL A 93 7.37 -17.34 -11.02
N VAL A 94 6.31 -17.93 -11.58
CA VAL A 94 5.76 -17.51 -12.87
C VAL A 94 4.95 -16.24 -12.67
N GLU A 95 5.52 -15.13 -13.07
CA GLU A 95 4.91 -13.80 -13.08
C GLU A 95 5.20 -13.12 -14.44
N LEU A 96 4.82 -11.85 -14.60
CA LEU A 96 4.92 -11.18 -15.90
C LEU A 96 6.36 -11.12 -16.44
N TYR A 97 7.33 -10.77 -15.60
CA TYR A 97 8.73 -10.69 -16.00
C TYR A 97 9.30 -12.07 -16.34
N PHE A 98 9.00 -13.10 -15.52
CA PHE A 98 9.42 -14.48 -15.78
C PHE A 98 8.88 -14.98 -17.11
N SER A 99 7.59 -14.77 -17.37
CA SER A 99 6.95 -15.18 -18.63
C SER A 99 7.57 -14.47 -19.82
N GLY A 100 7.81 -13.17 -19.71
CA GLY A 100 8.45 -12.40 -20.77
C GLY A 100 9.90 -12.79 -21.00
N ASN A 101 10.68 -13.03 -19.94
CA ASN A 101 12.07 -13.49 -20.07
C ASN A 101 12.13 -14.86 -20.76
N THR A 102 11.18 -15.76 -20.46
CA THR A 102 11.07 -17.05 -21.14
C THR A 102 10.80 -16.87 -22.63
N VAL A 103 9.85 -16.01 -23.02
CA VAL A 103 9.56 -15.71 -24.44
C VAL A 103 10.77 -15.07 -25.12
N ALA A 104 11.41 -14.08 -24.48
CA ALA A 104 12.59 -13.42 -25.03
C ALA A 104 13.73 -14.41 -25.31
N THR A 105 13.96 -15.35 -24.40
CA THR A 105 14.99 -16.37 -24.52
C THR A 105 14.68 -17.37 -25.63
N GLN A 106 13.41 -17.76 -25.81
CA GLN A 106 12.99 -18.69 -26.84
C GLN A 106 12.99 -18.08 -28.25
N THR A 107 12.62 -16.78 -28.35
CA THR A 107 12.48 -16.09 -29.64
C THR A 107 13.69 -15.26 -30.03
N TYR A 108 14.62 -15.03 -29.09
CA TYR A 108 15.77 -14.10 -29.22
C TYR A 108 15.34 -12.64 -29.48
N GLN A 109 14.09 -12.29 -29.24
CA GLN A 109 13.52 -10.96 -29.47
C GLN A 109 13.46 -10.16 -28.14
N TYR A 110 14.60 -9.93 -27.53
CA TYR A 110 14.68 -9.28 -26.21
C TYR A 110 14.10 -7.87 -26.21
N PHE A 111 14.47 -7.03 -27.17
CA PHE A 111 14.02 -5.64 -27.20
C PHE A 111 12.49 -5.53 -27.30
N GLN A 112 11.88 -6.26 -28.23
CA GLN A 112 10.44 -6.27 -28.44
C GLN A 112 9.69 -6.77 -27.20
N THR A 113 10.14 -7.90 -26.66
CA THR A 113 9.51 -8.53 -25.49
C THR A 113 9.59 -7.63 -24.26
N PHE A 114 10.75 -7.09 -23.94
CA PHE A 114 10.88 -6.20 -22.77
C PHE A 114 10.19 -4.86 -22.95
N THR A 115 10.06 -4.35 -24.17
CA THR A 115 9.23 -3.17 -24.46
C THR A 115 7.76 -3.45 -24.15
N ILE A 116 7.23 -4.60 -24.54
CA ILE A 116 5.85 -4.98 -24.24
C ILE A 116 5.65 -5.12 -22.72
N ILE A 117 6.57 -5.78 -22.01
CA ILE A 117 6.50 -5.91 -20.55
C ILE A 117 6.51 -4.54 -19.88
N ALA A 118 7.38 -3.64 -20.31
CA ALA A 118 7.46 -2.28 -19.78
C ALA A 118 6.14 -1.51 -19.98
N VAL A 119 5.52 -1.64 -21.15
CA VAL A 119 4.20 -1.03 -21.44
C VAL A 119 3.12 -1.62 -20.52
N ILE A 120 3.11 -2.94 -20.31
CA ILE A 120 2.14 -3.59 -19.42
C ILE A 120 2.31 -3.09 -17.98
N TYR A 121 3.53 -3.07 -17.44
CA TYR A 121 3.80 -2.53 -16.10
C TYR A 121 3.43 -1.05 -15.99
N PHE A 122 3.70 -0.26 -17.03
CA PHE A 122 3.34 1.15 -17.07
C PHE A 122 1.82 1.33 -16.99
N VAL A 123 1.06 0.62 -17.81
CA VAL A 123 -0.41 0.68 -17.82
C VAL A 123 -0.99 0.24 -16.47
N LEU A 124 -0.49 -0.86 -15.90
CA LEU A 124 -0.92 -1.34 -14.59
C LEU A 124 -0.66 -0.32 -13.48
N THR A 125 0.59 0.14 -13.36
CA THR A 125 0.98 1.08 -12.30
C THR A 125 0.31 2.43 -12.47
N PHE A 126 0.14 2.92 -13.71
CA PHE A 126 -0.57 4.15 -14.00
C PHE A 126 -2.05 4.05 -13.61
N THR A 127 -2.72 2.96 -13.98
CA THR A 127 -4.15 2.72 -13.67
C THR A 127 -4.37 2.65 -12.16
N VAL A 128 -3.57 1.85 -11.45
CA VAL A 128 -3.67 1.71 -10.00
C VAL A 128 -3.41 3.06 -9.32
N THR A 129 -2.36 3.78 -9.73
CA THR A 129 -2.06 5.10 -9.18
C THR A 129 -3.21 6.10 -9.40
N ARG A 130 -3.87 6.06 -10.55
CA ARG A 130 -5.04 6.93 -10.82
C ARG A 130 -6.22 6.59 -9.92
N ILE A 131 -6.50 5.30 -9.72
CA ILE A 131 -7.56 4.84 -8.82
C ILE A 131 -7.28 5.28 -7.39
N LEU A 132 -6.06 5.06 -6.89
CA LEU A 132 -5.66 5.44 -5.53
C LEU A 132 -5.78 6.95 -5.32
N ARG A 133 -5.25 7.77 -6.22
CA ARG A 133 -5.40 9.24 -6.15
C ARG A 133 -6.85 9.71 -6.20
N PHE A 134 -7.71 8.99 -6.92
CA PHE A 134 -9.14 9.31 -6.92
C PHE A 134 -9.78 9.04 -5.55
N ILE A 135 -9.42 7.91 -4.90
CA ILE A 135 -9.89 7.57 -3.56
C ILE A 135 -9.38 8.60 -2.53
N GLU A 136 -8.09 8.94 -2.57
CA GLU A 136 -7.47 9.95 -1.71
C GLU A 136 -8.21 11.31 -1.80
N ARG A 137 -8.41 11.81 -3.02
CA ARG A 137 -9.13 13.08 -3.23
C ARG A 137 -10.55 13.07 -2.70
N ARG A 138 -11.25 11.95 -2.80
CA ARG A 138 -12.59 11.81 -2.22
C ARG A 138 -12.57 11.93 -0.70
N MET A 139 -11.60 11.28 -0.05
CA MET A 139 -11.46 11.32 1.40
C MET A 139 -11.04 12.71 1.91
N ASP A 140 -10.20 13.45 1.18
CA ASP A 140 -9.79 14.81 1.54
C ASP A 140 -10.94 15.81 1.40
N MET A 141 -11.72 15.74 0.32
CA MET A 141 -12.87 16.63 0.10
C MET A 141 -13.92 16.54 1.20
N ASP A 142 -14.18 15.34 1.74
CA ASP A 142 -15.13 15.13 2.83
C ASP A 142 -14.70 15.85 4.12
N THR A 143 -13.39 16.09 4.29
CA THR A 143 -12.85 16.82 5.45
C THR A 143 -13.07 18.33 5.34
N TYR A 144 -12.78 18.89 4.16
CA TYR A 144 -12.95 20.34 3.92
C TYR A 144 -14.42 20.76 4.00
N THR A 145 -15.33 19.97 3.45
CA THR A 145 -16.76 20.25 3.49
C THR A 145 -17.32 20.17 4.90
N THR A 146 -16.89 19.22 5.71
CA THR A 146 -17.33 19.08 7.11
C THR A 146 -16.80 20.23 7.97
N GLY A 147 -15.54 20.62 7.82
CA GLY A 147 -14.94 21.76 8.54
C GLY A 147 -15.57 23.11 8.17
N ALA A 148 -15.79 23.36 6.88
CA ALA A 148 -16.41 24.59 6.40
C ALA A 148 -17.86 24.75 6.89
N ASN A 149 -18.64 23.68 6.92
CA ASN A 149 -20.01 23.69 7.43
C ASN A 149 -20.08 23.95 8.94
N GLN A 150 -19.07 23.51 9.72
CA GLN A 150 -19.01 23.79 11.16
C GLN A 150 -18.70 25.27 11.43
N MET A 151 -17.77 25.88 10.70
CA MET A 151 -17.46 27.31 10.86
C MET A 151 -18.66 28.20 10.53
N GLN A 152 -19.41 27.90 9.46
CA GLN A 152 -20.62 28.67 9.10
C GLN A 152 -21.73 28.57 10.13
N THR A 153 -21.81 27.48 10.90
CA THR A 153 -22.84 27.36 11.95
C THR A 153 -22.44 28.05 13.26
N GLU A 154 -21.16 28.30 13.49
CA GLU A 154 -20.69 29.09 14.64
C GLU A 154 -20.87 30.61 14.43
N ASP A 155 -20.67 31.10 13.21
CA ASP A 155 -20.85 32.52 12.86
C ASP A 155 -22.30 32.96 12.86
N LEU A 156 -23.27 32.04 12.95
CA LEU A 156 -24.72 32.31 12.98
C LEU A 156 -25.33 32.26 14.38
N LYS A 157 -24.53 32.07 15.43
CA LYS A 157 -24.93 32.07 16.84
C LYS A 157 -24.38 33.26 17.59
#